data_fa94d2a2f56b97169b61233851047f9a
#
_entry.id   fa94d2a2f56b97169b61233851047f9a
#
_cell.length_a   1.000
_cell.length_b   1.000
_cell.length_c   1.000
_cell.angle_alpha   90.00
_cell.angle_beta   90.00
_cell.angle_gamma   90.00
#
_symmetry.space_group_name_H-M   'P 1'
#
loop_
_entity.id
_entity.type
_entity.pdbx_description
1 polymer ?
#
loop_
_entity_poly.entity_id
_entity_poly.type
_entity_poly.pdbx_seq_one_letter_code
_entity_poly.pdbx_strand_id
1 'polypeptide(L)'
;MSENTTGRTDGKPEEVSLWDYFYVLYKWRKFIVVNVFILTLIAVVVALLLPVQYKATATVIAPRKTDIFGGLGMFSQSIREFAPFLRGLSGTQLPLFTYLAILNSRTAMEKVVNKFDLIKVYGIKDSSMEKAVKKLRGNTDFEIDENGVLVINVYDEDRRRAADMANYFVEVLNEINIKLNIEEAKNNRIVIERRYLQNLADLKAAEDTLKKFQQRYGIYYLPEQAKAAVEAAAELEAQIIAEEVKLGILQRQLGDDASEVRAVKIQIEEMKKRLNQMKEGNERLKNEMTLFVPFKNMPELGLQYLRLYREYE
;
A
#
# COMPACT_ATOMS: atom_id res chain seq x y z
N MET A 1 -44.56 80.53 50.34
CA MET A 1 -43.12 80.10 50.31
C MET A 1 -43.06 78.78 51.00
N SER A 2 -43.00 77.81 50.26
CA SER A 2 -43.22 76.41 50.64
C SER A 2 -42.14 75.59 50.08
N GLU A 3 -41.46 74.85 50.89
CA GLU A 3 -40.48 73.86 50.47
C GLU A 3 -41.04 72.46 50.66
N ASN A 4 -41.18 71.79 49.56
CA ASN A 4 -41.57 70.40 49.49
C ASN A 4 -40.32 69.56 49.56
N THR A 5 -40.19 68.74 50.61
CA THR A 5 -39.11 67.73 50.71
C THR A 5 -39.71 66.39 50.42
N THR A 6 -39.39 65.87 49.27
CA THR A 6 -39.71 64.48 48.84
C THR A 6 -38.83 63.48 49.58
N GLY A 7 -39.46 62.71 50.46
CA GLY A 7 -38.81 61.56 51.12
C GLY A 7 -38.59 60.42 50.14
N ARG A 8 -37.29 60.06 49.91
CA ARG A 8 -36.84 58.89 49.16
C ARG A 8 -36.82 57.72 50.15
N THR A 9 -37.76 56.82 50.00
CA THR A 9 -37.74 55.53 50.73
C THR A 9 -36.72 54.60 50.10
N ASP A 10 -35.62 54.49 50.75
CA ASP A 10 -34.60 53.40 50.42
C ASP A 10 -35.20 52.04 50.79
N GLY A 11 -35.68 51.28 49.79
CA GLY A 11 -36.04 49.90 49.94
C GLY A 11 -34.73 49.05 50.12
N LYS A 12 -34.44 48.71 51.35
CA LYS A 12 -33.49 47.66 51.65
C LYS A 12 -33.97 46.37 50.95
N PRO A 13 -33.06 45.57 50.26
CA PRO A 13 -33.48 44.29 49.82
C PRO A 13 -33.82 43.40 51.03
N GLU A 14 -35.10 42.96 51.10
CA GLU A 14 -35.51 41.97 52.10
C GLU A 14 -34.59 40.75 52.01
N GLU A 15 -33.75 40.57 53.00
CA GLU A 15 -32.98 39.35 53.18
C GLU A 15 -33.98 38.24 53.44
N VAL A 16 -34.30 37.47 52.39
CA VAL A 16 -35.18 36.29 52.47
C VAL A 16 -34.52 35.27 53.40
N SER A 17 -35.11 35.24 54.64
CA SER A 17 -34.60 34.30 55.67
C SER A 17 -34.88 32.87 55.24
N LEU A 18 -33.96 31.95 55.58
CA LEU A 18 -34.16 30.51 55.36
C LEU A 18 -35.43 30.02 56.03
N TRP A 19 -35.91 30.68 57.07
CA TRP A 19 -37.15 30.38 57.75
C TRP A 19 -38.40 30.67 56.90
N ASP A 20 -38.34 31.61 55.95
CA ASP A 20 -39.46 31.93 55.08
C ASP A 20 -39.66 30.80 54.04
N TYR A 21 -38.60 30.19 53.57
CA TYR A 21 -38.68 28.98 52.71
C TYR A 21 -39.30 27.80 53.47
N PHE A 22 -38.92 27.56 54.74
CA PHE A 22 -39.53 26.53 55.55
C PHE A 22 -41.00 26.76 55.83
N TYR A 23 -41.40 28.02 56.01
CA TYR A 23 -42.81 28.37 56.24
C TYR A 23 -43.66 28.15 54.98
N VAL A 24 -43.17 28.51 53.81
CA VAL A 24 -43.81 28.22 52.51
C VAL A 24 -43.94 26.72 52.27
N LEU A 25 -42.89 25.97 52.52
CA LEU A 25 -42.90 24.49 52.41
C LEU A 25 -43.93 23.87 53.37
N TYR A 26 -43.97 24.31 54.60
CA TYR A 26 -44.94 23.83 55.57
C TYR A 26 -46.39 24.20 55.23
N LYS A 27 -46.64 25.41 54.75
CA LYS A 27 -47.93 25.90 54.29
C LYS A 27 -48.48 25.08 53.12
N TRP A 28 -47.58 24.69 52.14
CA TRP A 28 -48.00 24.00 50.94
C TRP A 28 -47.73 22.49 51.03
N ARG A 29 -47.36 21.93 52.20
CA ARG A 29 -46.98 20.54 52.40
C ARG A 29 -47.97 19.50 51.81
N LYS A 30 -49.29 19.76 51.96
CA LYS A 30 -50.31 18.86 51.41
C LYS A 30 -50.30 18.85 49.90
N PHE A 31 -50.11 20.01 49.25
CA PHE A 31 -50.05 20.11 47.80
C PHE A 31 -48.76 19.47 47.25
N ILE A 32 -47.63 19.67 47.93
CA ILE A 32 -46.37 19.08 47.58
C ILE A 32 -46.45 17.55 47.70
N VAL A 33 -46.95 17.03 48.82
CA VAL A 33 -47.10 15.60 49.06
C VAL A 33 -47.99 14.92 48.00
N VAL A 34 -49.12 15.55 47.69
CA VAL A 34 -50.05 15.02 46.68
C VAL A 34 -49.41 15.01 45.28
N ASN A 35 -48.70 16.08 44.90
CA ASN A 35 -47.97 16.11 43.61
C ASN A 35 -46.85 15.03 43.51
N VAL A 36 -46.05 14.92 44.57
CA VAL A 36 -44.97 13.88 44.63
C VAL A 36 -45.61 12.51 44.58
N PHE A 37 -46.71 12.27 45.31
CA PHE A 37 -47.39 10.98 45.27
C PHE A 37 -47.95 10.63 43.89
N ILE A 38 -48.57 11.59 43.19
CA ILE A 38 -49.06 11.40 41.81
C ILE A 38 -47.93 11.13 40.84
N LEU A 39 -46.82 11.92 40.92
CA LEU A 39 -45.64 11.70 40.08
C LEU A 39 -45.00 10.33 40.34
N THR A 40 -44.87 9.91 41.59
CA THR A 40 -44.36 8.59 41.96
C THR A 40 -45.25 7.47 41.43
N LEU A 41 -46.59 7.63 41.56
CA LEU A 41 -47.54 6.65 41.03
C LEU A 41 -47.40 6.50 39.50
N ILE A 42 -47.30 7.60 38.78
CA ILE A 42 -47.10 7.60 37.34
C ILE A 42 -45.76 6.94 36.99
N ALA A 43 -44.67 7.26 37.70
CA ALA A 43 -43.37 6.67 37.49
C ALA A 43 -43.36 5.12 37.70
N VAL A 44 -44.06 4.66 38.74
CA VAL A 44 -44.23 3.20 39.01
C VAL A 44 -45.01 2.52 37.86
N VAL A 45 -46.11 3.12 37.41
CA VAL A 45 -46.91 2.58 36.32
C VAL A 45 -46.08 2.53 35.05
N VAL A 46 -45.31 3.57 34.72
CA VAL A 46 -44.42 3.59 33.55
C VAL A 46 -43.34 2.52 33.69
N ALA A 47 -42.71 2.39 34.85
CA ALA A 47 -41.67 1.39 35.12
C ALA A 47 -42.16 -0.07 34.96
N LEU A 48 -43.41 -0.33 35.33
CA LEU A 48 -44.03 -1.66 35.19
C LEU A 48 -44.47 -1.96 33.75
N LEU A 49 -44.71 -0.95 32.93
CA LEU A 49 -45.11 -1.09 31.52
C LEU A 49 -43.91 -1.18 30.57
N LEU A 50 -42.69 -0.77 31.01
CA LEU A 50 -41.52 -0.91 30.18
C LEU A 50 -41.12 -2.39 30.00
N PRO A 51 -40.89 -2.85 28.76
CA PRO A 51 -40.44 -4.21 28.52
C PRO A 51 -39.04 -4.42 29.08
N VAL A 52 -38.83 -5.57 29.74
CA VAL A 52 -37.48 -5.96 30.20
C VAL A 52 -36.61 -6.30 29.01
N GLN A 53 -35.44 -5.69 28.95
CA GLN A 53 -34.45 -5.97 27.91
C GLN A 53 -33.29 -6.78 28.49
N TYR A 54 -32.91 -7.83 27.78
CA TYR A 54 -31.73 -8.66 28.10
C TYR A 54 -30.60 -8.28 27.16
N LYS A 55 -29.41 -8.02 27.72
CA LYS A 55 -28.17 -7.78 27.01
C LYS A 55 -27.40 -9.10 26.87
N ALA A 56 -27.09 -9.49 25.65
CA ALA A 56 -26.12 -10.56 25.36
C ALA A 56 -24.86 -9.93 24.76
N THR A 57 -23.71 -10.45 25.14
CA THR A 57 -22.40 -9.95 24.69
C THR A 57 -21.59 -11.10 24.11
N ALA A 58 -21.11 -10.95 22.89
CA ALA A 58 -20.11 -11.81 22.25
C ALA A 58 -18.83 -11.00 22.00
N THR A 59 -17.67 -11.63 22.17
CA THR A 59 -16.37 -11.00 21.98
C THR A 59 -15.58 -11.70 20.88
N VAL A 60 -14.90 -10.91 20.02
CA VAL A 60 -14.09 -11.43 18.92
C VAL A 60 -12.72 -10.78 18.96
N ILE A 61 -11.67 -11.62 18.94
CA ILE A 61 -10.28 -11.17 18.84
C ILE A 61 -9.84 -11.31 17.37
N ALA A 62 -9.39 -10.22 16.76
CA ALA A 62 -8.82 -10.29 15.43
C ALA A 62 -7.43 -10.95 15.47
N PRO A 63 -7.16 -11.95 14.62
CA PRO A 63 -5.82 -12.50 14.51
C PRO A 63 -4.87 -11.39 14.04
N ARG A 64 -3.72 -11.26 14.70
CA ARG A 64 -2.66 -10.37 14.24
C ARG A 64 -2.15 -10.93 12.91
N LYS A 65 -2.45 -10.26 11.80
CA LYS A 65 -1.75 -10.54 10.55
C LYS A 65 -0.29 -10.14 10.80
N THR A 66 0.59 -11.12 10.87
CA THR A 66 2.03 -10.88 10.83
C THR A 66 2.30 -10.33 9.44
N ASP A 67 2.58 -9.05 9.35
CA ASP A 67 2.88 -8.40 8.07
C ASP A 67 4.07 -9.13 7.45
N ILE A 68 3.84 -9.85 6.36
CA ILE A 68 4.89 -10.45 5.52
C ILE A 68 5.86 -9.36 5.03
N PHE A 69 5.42 -8.10 5.01
CA PHE A 69 6.23 -6.91 4.76
C PHE A 69 7.21 -6.56 5.90
N GLY A 70 7.05 -7.09 7.10
CA GLY A 70 8.02 -6.92 8.20
C GLY A 70 9.42 -7.48 7.88
N GLY A 71 9.53 -8.44 6.96
CA GLY A 71 10.79 -8.98 6.48
C GLY A 71 11.51 -8.10 5.43
N LEU A 72 10.77 -7.31 4.64
CA LEU A 72 11.33 -6.38 3.65
C LEU A 72 11.77 -5.03 4.26
N GLY A 73 11.27 -4.68 5.43
CA GLY A 73 11.67 -3.47 6.17
C GLY A 73 13.13 -3.48 6.68
N MET A 74 13.82 -4.62 6.59
CA MET A 74 15.25 -4.72 6.94
C MET A 74 16.18 -4.17 5.85
N PHE A 75 15.71 -3.98 4.61
CA PHE A 75 16.58 -3.64 3.47
C PHE A 75 16.71 -2.16 3.14
N SER A 76 15.97 -1.26 3.76
CA SER A 76 16.14 0.16 3.47
C SER A 76 16.24 1.02 4.73
N GLN A 77 17.43 1.51 4.99
CA GLN A 77 17.76 2.46 6.05
C GLN A 77 16.93 3.76 5.94
N SER A 78 16.49 4.10 4.73
CA SER A 78 15.66 5.26 4.41
C SER A 78 14.20 5.14 4.90
N ILE A 79 13.68 3.92 5.10
CA ILE A 79 12.31 3.71 5.62
C ILE A 79 12.27 3.82 7.14
N ARG A 80 13.42 3.74 7.82
CA ARG A 80 13.49 3.85 9.29
C ARG A 80 13.07 5.23 9.81
N GLU A 81 13.28 6.28 9.06
CA GLU A 81 12.87 7.64 9.47
C GLU A 81 11.36 7.86 9.35
N PHE A 82 10.66 7.14 8.43
CA PHE A 82 9.21 7.14 8.30
C PHE A 82 8.49 6.10 9.16
N ALA A 83 9.22 5.18 9.78
CA ALA A 83 8.68 4.11 10.60
C ALA A 83 7.81 4.56 11.79
N PRO A 84 8.09 5.69 12.49
CA PRO A 84 7.23 6.17 13.57
C PRO A 84 5.85 6.63 13.07
N PHE A 85 5.80 7.27 11.90
CA PHE A 85 4.54 7.71 11.27
C PHE A 85 3.70 6.51 10.78
N LEU A 86 4.35 5.51 10.17
CA LEU A 86 3.70 4.28 9.73
C LEU A 86 3.24 3.39 10.88
N ARG A 87 3.93 3.41 12.03
CA ARG A 87 3.50 2.72 13.26
C ARG A 87 2.20 3.29 13.82
N GLY A 88 1.96 4.58 13.68
CA GLY A 88 0.68 5.20 14.06
C GLY A 88 -0.49 4.80 13.16
N LEU A 89 -0.22 4.47 11.88
CA LEU A 89 -1.23 4.07 10.90
C LEU A 89 -1.37 2.54 10.74
N SER A 90 -0.31 1.77 11.01
CA SER A 90 -0.29 0.30 10.93
C SER A 90 -0.64 -0.38 12.25
N GLY A 91 -1.23 0.38 13.19
CA GLY A 91 -1.70 -0.14 14.45
C GLY A 91 -2.69 -1.29 14.24
N THR A 92 -2.63 -2.24 15.12
CA THR A 92 -3.40 -3.48 15.32
C THR A 92 -4.93 -3.34 15.13
N GLN A 93 -5.41 -2.13 14.81
CA GLN A 93 -6.84 -1.79 14.75
C GLN A 93 -7.45 -1.86 13.35
N LEU A 94 -6.65 -1.85 12.26
CA LEU A 94 -7.20 -1.90 10.89
C LEU A 94 -8.13 -3.10 10.64
N PRO A 95 -7.80 -4.34 11.05
CA PRO A 95 -8.72 -5.47 10.90
C PRO A 95 -10.02 -5.30 11.69
N LEU A 96 -9.94 -4.71 12.89
CA LEU A 96 -11.10 -4.50 13.77
C LEU A 96 -12.07 -3.46 13.20
N PHE A 97 -11.55 -2.35 12.62
CA PHE A 97 -12.40 -1.39 11.91
C PHE A 97 -13.11 -2.01 10.71
N THR A 98 -12.44 -2.93 10.01
CA THR A 98 -13.08 -3.70 8.92
C THR A 98 -14.20 -4.58 9.47
N TYR A 99 -14.00 -5.23 10.61
CA TYR A 99 -15.02 -6.04 11.26
C TYR A 99 -16.22 -5.20 11.73
N LEU A 100 -15.96 -4.02 12.31
CA LEU A 100 -17.02 -3.05 12.64
C LEU A 100 -17.80 -2.63 11.40
N ALA A 101 -17.11 -2.34 10.30
CA ALA A 101 -17.77 -1.97 9.05
C ALA A 101 -18.62 -3.11 8.48
N ILE A 102 -18.14 -4.36 8.56
CA ILE A 102 -18.89 -5.56 8.15
C ILE A 102 -20.15 -5.72 8.99
N LEU A 103 -20.04 -5.65 10.32
CA LEU A 103 -21.18 -5.83 11.23
C LEU A 103 -22.23 -4.73 11.06
N ASN A 104 -21.80 -3.49 10.85
CA ASN A 104 -22.68 -2.36 10.56
C ASN A 104 -23.24 -2.36 9.13
N SER A 105 -22.77 -3.26 8.26
CA SER A 105 -23.24 -3.33 6.89
C SER A 105 -24.71 -3.76 6.81
N ARG A 106 -25.39 -3.27 5.79
CA ARG A 106 -26.77 -3.67 5.51
C ARG A 106 -26.88 -5.19 5.32
N THR A 107 -25.92 -5.79 4.62
CA THR A 107 -25.90 -7.24 4.35
C THR A 107 -25.85 -8.07 5.63
N ALA A 108 -25.04 -7.68 6.62
CA ALA A 108 -24.97 -8.38 7.89
C ALA A 108 -26.29 -8.26 8.65
N MET A 109 -26.84 -7.06 8.72
CA MET A 109 -28.13 -6.81 9.40
C MET A 109 -29.29 -7.58 8.75
N GLU A 110 -29.37 -7.58 7.40
CA GLU A 110 -30.42 -8.33 6.68
C GLU A 110 -30.33 -9.85 6.91
N LYS A 111 -29.12 -10.40 7.01
CA LYS A 111 -28.93 -11.82 7.34
C LYS A 111 -29.51 -12.16 8.73
N VAL A 112 -29.22 -11.31 9.73
CA VAL A 112 -29.75 -11.50 11.08
C VAL A 112 -31.26 -11.33 11.10
N VAL A 113 -31.81 -10.31 10.46
CA VAL A 113 -33.26 -10.09 10.34
C VAL A 113 -33.94 -11.30 9.74
N ASN A 114 -33.40 -11.87 8.67
CA ASN A 114 -33.98 -13.05 8.00
C ASN A 114 -33.84 -14.32 8.84
N LYS A 115 -32.69 -14.53 9.49
CA LYS A 115 -32.45 -15.74 10.31
C LYS A 115 -33.41 -15.86 11.47
N PHE A 116 -33.71 -14.75 12.14
CA PHE A 116 -34.55 -14.72 13.34
C PHE A 116 -35.98 -14.23 13.08
N ASP A 117 -36.37 -14.05 11.80
CA ASP A 117 -37.70 -13.54 11.39
C ASP A 117 -38.10 -12.24 12.16
N LEU A 118 -37.15 -11.33 12.30
CA LEU A 118 -37.30 -10.14 13.15
C LEU A 118 -38.39 -9.18 12.65
N ILE A 119 -38.82 -9.30 11.41
CA ILE A 119 -39.97 -8.56 10.87
C ILE A 119 -41.23 -8.89 11.66
N LYS A 120 -41.47 -10.19 11.93
CA LYS A 120 -42.59 -10.64 12.74
C LYS A 120 -42.40 -10.34 14.21
N VAL A 121 -41.21 -10.65 14.74
CA VAL A 121 -40.84 -10.41 16.14
C VAL A 121 -41.05 -8.95 16.53
N TYR A 122 -40.62 -8.03 15.66
CA TYR A 122 -40.77 -6.59 15.90
C TYR A 122 -42.15 -6.04 15.56
N GLY A 123 -43.09 -6.86 15.07
CA GLY A 123 -44.44 -6.45 14.73
C GLY A 123 -44.56 -5.45 13.60
N ILE A 124 -43.65 -5.54 12.59
CA ILE A 124 -43.59 -4.59 11.49
C ILE A 124 -44.70 -4.91 10.48
N LYS A 125 -45.77 -4.10 10.49
CA LYS A 125 -46.98 -4.34 9.69
C LYS A 125 -46.75 -4.35 8.17
N ASP A 126 -45.78 -3.54 7.69
CA ASP A 126 -45.50 -3.38 6.25
C ASP A 126 -44.51 -4.42 5.71
N SER A 127 -44.09 -5.40 6.51
CA SER A 127 -43.03 -6.35 6.18
C SER A 127 -41.74 -5.68 5.64
N SER A 128 -41.51 -4.42 6.03
CA SER A 128 -40.38 -3.63 5.54
C SER A 128 -39.08 -4.07 6.16
N MET A 129 -38.17 -4.60 5.34
CA MET A 129 -36.80 -4.97 5.72
C MET A 129 -36.03 -3.77 6.27
N GLU A 130 -36.22 -2.58 5.69
CA GLU A 130 -35.55 -1.36 6.13
C GLU A 130 -35.90 -0.98 7.56
N LYS A 131 -37.20 -1.05 7.92
CA LYS A 131 -37.65 -0.79 9.28
C LYS A 131 -37.11 -1.83 10.26
N ALA A 132 -37.03 -3.11 9.85
CA ALA A 132 -36.48 -4.18 10.66
C ALA A 132 -34.97 -3.97 10.92
N VAL A 133 -34.22 -3.65 9.89
CA VAL A 133 -32.79 -3.34 9.98
C VAL A 133 -32.55 -2.13 10.86
N LYS A 134 -33.37 -1.06 10.72
CA LYS A 134 -33.27 0.15 11.57
C LYS A 134 -33.54 -0.17 13.04
N LYS A 135 -34.54 -1.01 13.33
CA LYS A 135 -34.86 -1.42 14.71
C LYS A 135 -33.77 -2.31 15.28
N LEU A 136 -33.27 -3.29 14.49
CA LEU A 136 -32.17 -4.15 14.91
C LEU A 136 -30.89 -3.32 15.21
N ARG A 137 -30.56 -2.33 14.35
CA ARG A 137 -29.42 -1.44 14.58
C ARG A 137 -29.55 -0.64 15.87
N GLY A 138 -30.76 -0.24 16.26
CA GLY A 138 -31.00 0.40 17.56
C GLY A 138 -30.88 -0.56 18.75
N ASN A 139 -31.01 -1.86 18.51
CA ASN A 139 -30.90 -2.93 19.51
C ASN A 139 -29.53 -3.66 19.47
N THR A 140 -28.57 -3.15 18.74
CA THR A 140 -27.20 -3.69 18.65
C THR A 140 -26.19 -2.59 18.83
N ASP A 141 -25.11 -2.91 19.50
CA ASP A 141 -23.98 -2.02 19.69
C ASP A 141 -22.67 -2.78 19.47
N PHE A 142 -21.80 -2.22 18.62
CA PHE A 142 -20.51 -2.80 18.25
C PHE A 142 -19.41 -1.84 18.63
N GLU A 143 -18.55 -2.24 19.52
CA GLU A 143 -17.45 -1.42 20.02
C GLU A 143 -16.13 -2.19 20.05
N ILE A 144 -15.03 -1.48 20.04
CA ILE A 144 -13.70 -2.03 20.27
C ILE A 144 -13.29 -1.56 21.66
N ASP A 145 -13.02 -2.51 22.56
CA ASP A 145 -12.59 -2.19 23.92
C ASP A 145 -11.14 -1.68 23.96
N GLU A 146 -10.71 -1.23 25.12
CA GLU A 146 -9.33 -0.71 25.34
C GLU A 146 -8.25 -1.76 25.06
N ASN A 147 -8.58 -3.05 25.13
CA ASN A 147 -7.68 -4.16 24.87
C ASN A 147 -7.62 -4.55 23.39
N GLY A 148 -8.37 -3.87 22.52
CA GLY A 148 -8.46 -4.19 21.10
C GLY A 148 -9.28 -5.46 20.84
N VAL A 149 -10.32 -5.71 21.63
CA VAL A 149 -11.29 -6.78 21.42
C VAL A 149 -12.56 -6.19 20.85
N LEU A 150 -13.09 -6.79 19.80
CA LEU A 150 -14.39 -6.43 19.27
C LEU A 150 -15.48 -7.00 20.14
N VAL A 151 -16.32 -6.14 20.69
CA VAL A 151 -17.46 -6.46 21.54
C VAL A 151 -18.74 -6.27 20.75
N ILE A 152 -19.57 -7.30 20.72
CA ILE A 152 -20.87 -7.33 20.05
C ILE A 152 -21.93 -7.41 21.11
N ASN A 153 -22.64 -6.32 21.34
CA ASN A 153 -23.76 -6.23 22.29
C ASN A 153 -25.08 -6.31 21.52
N VAL A 154 -25.97 -7.19 21.97
CA VAL A 154 -27.31 -7.35 21.41
C VAL A 154 -28.33 -7.27 22.52
N TYR A 155 -29.34 -6.46 22.30
CA TYR A 155 -30.44 -6.23 23.25
C TYR A 155 -31.74 -6.81 22.68
N ASP A 156 -32.43 -7.65 23.46
CA ASP A 156 -33.72 -8.23 23.06
C ASP A 156 -34.59 -8.50 24.27
N GLU A 157 -35.89 -8.64 24.05
CA GLU A 157 -36.88 -8.98 25.07
C GLU A 157 -36.78 -10.47 25.46
N ASP A 158 -36.25 -11.33 24.56
CA ASP A 158 -36.02 -12.76 24.82
C ASP A 158 -34.53 -13.00 25.07
N ARG A 159 -34.18 -13.50 26.26
CA ARG A 159 -32.81 -13.83 26.68
C ARG A 159 -32.12 -14.80 25.74
N ARG A 160 -32.80 -15.83 25.27
CA ARG A 160 -32.20 -16.84 24.39
C ARG A 160 -31.96 -16.25 23.01
N ARG A 161 -32.93 -15.54 22.47
CA ARG A 161 -32.79 -14.87 21.17
C ARG A 161 -31.67 -13.83 21.17
N ALA A 162 -31.50 -13.07 22.24
CA ALA A 162 -30.40 -12.14 22.38
C ALA A 162 -29.04 -12.86 22.27
N ALA A 163 -28.86 -13.98 22.98
CA ALA A 163 -27.62 -14.77 22.95
C ALA A 163 -27.39 -15.40 21.58
N ASP A 164 -28.44 -15.98 20.97
CA ASP A 164 -28.37 -16.60 19.65
C ASP A 164 -28.05 -15.56 18.56
N MET A 165 -28.61 -14.35 18.63
CA MET A 165 -28.29 -13.25 17.72
C MET A 165 -26.85 -12.78 17.86
N ALA A 166 -26.34 -12.64 19.09
CA ALA A 166 -24.96 -12.25 19.34
C ALA A 166 -23.97 -13.25 18.73
N ASN A 167 -24.22 -14.56 18.94
CA ASN A 167 -23.42 -15.63 18.33
C ASN A 167 -23.54 -15.63 16.79
N TYR A 168 -24.74 -15.45 16.27
CA TYR A 168 -24.96 -15.42 14.82
C TYR A 168 -24.28 -14.21 14.15
N PHE A 169 -24.16 -13.07 14.81
CA PHE A 169 -23.35 -11.96 14.32
C PHE A 169 -21.87 -12.36 14.14
N VAL A 170 -21.32 -13.17 15.03
CA VAL A 170 -19.95 -13.72 14.89
C VAL A 170 -19.86 -14.64 13.67
N GLU A 171 -20.87 -15.51 13.44
CA GLU A 171 -20.92 -16.37 12.26
C GLU A 171 -21.00 -15.55 10.96
N VAL A 172 -21.89 -14.56 10.90
CA VAL A 172 -22.05 -13.65 9.76
C VAL A 172 -20.77 -12.86 9.49
N LEU A 173 -20.11 -12.37 10.53
CA LEU A 173 -18.82 -11.69 10.41
C LEU A 173 -17.79 -12.61 9.77
N ASN A 174 -17.67 -13.84 10.27
CA ASN A 174 -16.73 -14.83 9.74
C ASN A 174 -17.03 -15.18 8.27
N GLU A 175 -18.30 -15.43 7.94
CA GLU A 175 -18.72 -15.73 6.57
C GLU A 175 -18.37 -14.62 5.59
N ILE A 176 -18.71 -13.37 5.93
CA ILE A 176 -18.44 -12.21 5.07
C ILE A 176 -16.94 -11.97 4.97
N ASN A 177 -16.19 -12.08 6.07
CA ASN A 177 -14.74 -11.91 6.09
C ASN A 177 -14.03 -12.96 5.21
N ILE A 178 -14.42 -14.22 5.29
CA ILE A 178 -13.90 -15.29 4.42
C ILE A 178 -14.18 -14.96 2.95
N LYS A 179 -15.40 -14.56 2.63
CA LYS A 179 -15.79 -14.21 1.26
C LYS A 179 -14.94 -13.06 0.71
N LEU A 180 -14.76 -11.98 1.49
CA LEU A 180 -13.94 -10.84 1.09
C LEU A 180 -12.47 -11.24 0.87
N ASN A 181 -11.89 -12.05 1.78
CA ASN A 181 -10.52 -12.53 1.64
C ASN A 181 -10.34 -13.42 0.39
N ILE A 182 -11.30 -14.26 0.06
CA ILE A 182 -11.28 -15.08 -1.16
C ILE A 182 -11.35 -14.20 -2.43
N GLU A 183 -12.23 -13.20 -2.43
CA GLU A 183 -12.33 -12.27 -3.56
C GLU A 183 -11.06 -11.43 -3.74
N GLU A 184 -10.47 -10.95 -2.66
CA GLU A 184 -9.19 -10.24 -2.68
C GLU A 184 -8.07 -11.12 -3.23
N ALA A 185 -7.94 -12.35 -2.71
CA ALA A 185 -6.94 -13.30 -3.19
C ALA A 185 -7.12 -13.63 -4.68
N LYS A 186 -8.37 -13.80 -5.14
CA LYS A 186 -8.68 -14.03 -6.55
C LYS A 186 -8.28 -12.85 -7.43
N ASN A 187 -8.62 -11.63 -7.01
CA ASN A 187 -8.26 -10.42 -7.73
C ASN A 187 -6.74 -10.22 -7.79
N ASN A 188 -6.05 -10.44 -6.68
CA ASN A 188 -4.58 -10.39 -6.62
C ASN A 188 -3.96 -11.42 -7.56
N ARG A 189 -4.47 -12.65 -7.60
CA ARG A 189 -4.00 -13.67 -8.54
C ARG A 189 -4.16 -13.22 -9.98
N ILE A 190 -5.32 -12.68 -10.37
CA ILE A 190 -5.56 -12.20 -11.74
C ILE A 190 -4.57 -11.09 -12.12
N VAL A 191 -4.29 -10.15 -11.20
CA VAL A 191 -3.34 -9.05 -11.45
C VAL A 191 -1.92 -9.59 -11.62
N ILE A 192 -1.49 -10.51 -10.74
CA ILE A 192 -0.16 -11.15 -10.80
C ILE A 192 -0.01 -11.97 -12.09
N GLU A 193 -1.02 -12.77 -12.44
CA GLU A 193 -1.01 -13.57 -13.67
C GLU A 193 -0.89 -12.69 -14.92
N ARG A 194 -1.64 -11.59 -14.97
CA ARG A 194 -1.53 -10.62 -16.08
C ARG A 194 -0.13 -10.00 -16.17
N ARG A 195 0.44 -9.57 -15.04
CA ARG A 195 1.80 -9.02 -15.00
C ARG A 195 2.84 -10.07 -15.40
N TYR A 196 2.67 -11.29 -14.95
CA TYR A 196 3.57 -12.39 -15.34
C TYR A 196 3.57 -12.62 -16.85
N LEU A 197 2.39 -12.70 -17.47
CA LEU A 197 2.27 -12.86 -18.92
C LEU A 197 2.85 -11.67 -19.70
N GLN A 198 2.65 -10.46 -19.18
CA GLN A 198 3.25 -9.26 -19.77
C GLN A 198 4.78 -9.31 -19.67
N ASN A 199 5.32 -9.60 -18.49
CA ASN A 199 6.77 -9.71 -18.30
C ASN A 199 7.40 -10.79 -19.21
N LEU A 200 6.72 -11.91 -19.42
CA LEU A 200 7.18 -12.92 -20.38
C LEU A 200 7.25 -12.38 -21.82
N ALA A 201 6.25 -11.59 -22.22
CA ALA A 201 6.24 -10.98 -23.54
C ALA A 201 7.35 -9.93 -23.69
N ASP A 202 7.54 -9.10 -22.67
CA ASP A 202 8.58 -8.06 -22.63
C ASP A 202 9.98 -8.67 -22.64
N LEU A 203 10.20 -9.73 -21.84
CA LEU A 203 11.46 -10.49 -21.84
C LEU A 203 11.78 -11.05 -23.22
N LYS A 204 10.80 -11.68 -23.87
CA LYS A 204 11.01 -12.23 -25.22
C LYS A 204 11.32 -11.13 -26.23
N ALA A 205 10.69 -9.97 -26.14
CA ALA A 205 10.97 -8.82 -27.00
C ALA A 205 12.40 -8.28 -26.76
N ALA A 206 12.84 -8.21 -25.51
CA ALA A 206 14.20 -7.81 -25.13
C ALA A 206 15.24 -8.81 -25.66
N GLU A 207 15.00 -10.12 -25.46
CA GLU A 207 15.86 -11.20 -26.03
C GLU A 207 15.99 -11.09 -27.55
N ASP A 208 14.87 -10.93 -28.27
CA ASP A 208 14.87 -10.81 -29.72
C ASP A 208 15.63 -9.55 -30.18
N THR A 209 15.51 -8.46 -29.44
CA THR A 209 16.22 -7.20 -29.74
C THR A 209 17.71 -7.32 -29.49
N LEU A 210 18.11 -7.90 -28.35
CA LEU A 210 19.52 -8.18 -28.04
C LEU A 210 20.13 -9.14 -29.06
N LYS A 211 19.42 -10.20 -29.44
CA LYS A 211 19.86 -11.15 -30.48
C LYS A 211 20.08 -10.47 -31.82
N LYS A 212 19.15 -9.62 -32.27
CA LYS A 212 19.30 -8.85 -33.52
C LYS A 212 20.50 -7.92 -33.46
N PHE A 213 20.73 -7.27 -32.30
CA PHE A 213 21.90 -6.42 -32.11
C PHE A 213 23.20 -7.24 -32.20
N GLN A 214 23.26 -8.39 -31.50
CA GLN A 214 24.41 -9.29 -31.54
C GLN A 214 24.71 -9.81 -32.98
N GLN A 215 23.67 -10.22 -33.69
CA GLN A 215 23.79 -10.69 -35.09
C GLN A 215 24.25 -9.57 -36.04
N ARG A 216 23.74 -8.35 -35.83
CA ARG A 216 24.06 -7.21 -36.71
C ARG A 216 25.48 -6.70 -36.55
N TYR A 217 25.96 -6.66 -35.30
CA TYR A 217 27.25 -6.04 -34.96
C TYR A 217 28.35 -7.07 -34.60
N GLY A 218 28.02 -8.36 -34.52
CA GLY A 218 28.97 -9.41 -34.12
C GLY A 218 29.42 -9.30 -32.64
N ILE A 219 28.66 -8.59 -31.81
CA ILE A 219 28.99 -8.32 -30.42
C ILE A 219 28.23 -9.29 -29.52
N TYR A 220 28.91 -10.37 -29.10
CA TYR A 220 28.34 -11.36 -28.20
C TYR A 220 28.69 -11.11 -26.74
N TYR A 221 29.94 -10.71 -26.48
CA TYR A 221 30.42 -10.36 -25.15
C TYR A 221 31.42 -9.20 -25.26
N LEU A 222 30.93 -7.99 -25.13
CA LEU A 222 31.68 -6.76 -25.43
C LEU A 222 32.98 -6.62 -24.63
N PRO A 223 33.06 -6.89 -23.30
CA PRO A 223 34.27 -6.67 -22.52
C PRO A 223 35.46 -7.49 -23.05
N GLU A 224 35.27 -8.76 -23.34
CA GLU A 224 36.32 -9.66 -23.87
C GLU A 224 36.70 -9.30 -25.28
N GLN A 225 35.72 -8.97 -26.13
CA GLN A 225 36.01 -8.58 -27.52
C GLN A 225 36.79 -7.25 -27.55
N ALA A 226 36.43 -6.28 -26.69
CA ALA A 226 37.17 -5.03 -26.58
C ALA A 226 38.61 -5.26 -26.09
N LYS A 227 38.79 -6.12 -25.07
CA LYS A 227 40.09 -6.45 -24.54
C LYS A 227 40.97 -7.11 -25.62
N ALA A 228 40.46 -8.13 -26.29
CA ALA A 228 41.14 -8.82 -27.36
C ALA A 228 41.55 -7.90 -28.54
N ALA A 229 40.65 -6.96 -28.89
CA ALA A 229 40.95 -5.98 -29.94
C ALA A 229 42.07 -5.00 -29.54
N VAL A 230 42.08 -4.53 -28.28
CA VAL A 230 43.15 -3.65 -27.77
C VAL A 230 44.50 -4.43 -27.73
N GLU A 231 44.50 -5.64 -27.25
CA GLU A 231 45.71 -6.49 -27.22
C GLU A 231 46.27 -6.74 -28.63
N ALA A 232 45.42 -7.09 -29.59
CA ALA A 232 45.83 -7.30 -31.00
C ALA A 232 46.35 -6.00 -31.63
N ALA A 233 45.76 -4.83 -31.34
CA ALA A 233 46.23 -3.56 -31.83
C ALA A 233 47.60 -3.17 -31.22
N ALA A 234 47.80 -3.40 -29.92
CA ALA A 234 49.05 -3.18 -29.24
C ALA A 234 50.19 -4.05 -29.76
N GLU A 235 49.90 -5.33 -30.03
CA GLU A 235 50.86 -6.26 -30.64
C GLU A 235 51.25 -5.82 -32.04
N LEU A 236 50.27 -5.44 -32.87
CA LEU A 236 50.55 -4.94 -34.22
C LEU A 236 51.38 -3.61 -34.20
N GLU A 237 51.12 -2.71 -33.24
CA GLU A 237 51.87 -1.47 -33.05
C GLU A 237 53.34 -1.78 -32.63
N ALA A 238 53.54 -2.74 -31.73
CA ALA A 238 54.88 -3.22 -31.35
C ALA A 238 55.65 -3.82 -32.54
N GLN A 239 55.00 -4.59 -33.39
CA GLN A 239 55.59 -5.14 -34.62
C GLN A 239 55.95 -4.05 -35.62
N ILE A 240 55.13 -3.00 -35.81
CA ILE A 240 55.42 -1.83 -36.64
C ILE A 240 56.67 -1.15 -36.15
N ILE A 241 56.79 -0.87 -34.84
CA ILE A 241 57.97 -0.23 -34.22
C ILE A 241 59.20 -1.10 -34.46
N ALA A 242 59.17 -2.41 -34.33
CA ALA A 242 60.28 -3.33 -34.58
C ALA A 242 60.74 -3.28 -36.04
N GLU A 243 59.79 -3.31 -37.01
CA GLU A 243 60.08 -3.20 -38.42
C GLU A 243 60.62 -1.80 -38.81
N GLU A 244 60.15 -0.73 -38.16
CA GLU A 244 60.70 0.66 -38.35
C GLU A 244 62.15 0.76 -37.87
N VAL A 245 62.47 0.14 -36.73
CA VAL A 245 63.89 0.08 -36.27
C VAL A 245 64.75 -0.69 -37.27
N LYS A 246 64.29 -1.86 -37.74
CA LYS A 246 64.97 -2.67 -38.76
C LYS A 246 65.15 -1.87 -40.07
N LEU A 247 64.11 -1.15 -40.50
CA LEU A 247 64.18 -0.27 -41.66
C LEU A 247 65.31 0.77 -41.53
N GLY A 248 65.37 1.43 -40.34
CA GLY A 248 66.42 2.42 -40.08
C GLY A 248 67.84 1.83 -40.10
N ILE A 249 68.03 0.57 -39.71
CA ILE A 249 69.30 -0.16 -39.81
C ILE A 249 69.66 -0.43 -41.26
N LEU A 250 68.71 -1.02 -42.03
CA LEU A 250 68.88 -1.39 -43.43
C LEU A 250 69.15 -0.16 -44.33
N GLN A 251 68.47 0.95 -44.08
CA GLN A 251 68.72 2.21 -44.82
C GLN A 251 70.14 2.71 -44.63
N ARG A 252 70.69 2.59 -43.39
CA ARG A 252 72.06 3.00 -43.10
C ARG A 252 73.12 2.07 -43.72
N GLN A 253 72.78 0.79 -43.89
CA GLN A 253 73.72 -0.23 -44.40
C GLN A 253 73.69 -0.34 -45.94
N LEU A 254 72.49 -0.30 -46.53
CA LEU A 254 72.31 -0.60 -47.97
C LEU A 254 71.88 0.58 -48.82
N GLY A 255 71.53 1.71 -48.16
CA GLY A 255 70.99 2.88 -48.86
C GLY A 255 69.47 2.78 -49.11
N ASP A 256 68.82 3.89 -49.47
CA ASP A 256 67.38 3.99 -49.62
C ASP A 256 66.82 3.23 -50.84
N ASP A 257 67.61 2.95 -51.86
CA ASP A 257 67.18 2.33 -53.11
C ASP A 257 67.29 0.81 -53.10
N ALA A 258 67.76 0.21 -52.01
CA ALA A 258 67.89 -1.23 -51.91
C ALA A 258 66.53 -1.93 -51.94
N SER A 259 66.48 -3.12 -52.55
CA SER A 259 65.27 -3.93 -52.68
C SER A 259 64.67 -4.31 -51.31
N GLU A 260 65.56 -4.64 -50.38
CA GLU A 260 65.22 -4.99 -48.99
C GLU A 260 64.58 -3.81 -48.23
N VAL A 261 65.10 -2.58 -48.42
CA VAL A 261 64.55 -1.36 -47.84
C VAL A 261 63.15 -1.10 -48.39
N ARG A 262 62.95 -1.27 -49.69
CA ARG A 262 61.60 -1.13 -50.30
C ARG A 262 60.62 -2.17 -49.79
N ALA A 263 61.04 -3.46 -49.65
CA ALA A 263 60.21 -4.51 -49.14
C ALA A 263 59.72 -4.21 -47.70
N VAL A 264 60.60 -3.80 -46.81
CA VAL A 264 60.26 -3.47 -45.42
C VAL A 264 59.34 -2.21 -45.33
N LYS A 265 59.57 -1.21 -46.19
CA LYS A 265 58.69 -0.04 -46.29
C LYS A 265 57.28 -0.45 -46.65
N ILE A 266 57.08 -1.32 -47.66
CA ILE A 266 55.76 -1.84 -48.07
C ILE A 266 55.12 -2.62 -46.93
N GLN A 267 55.90 -3.45 -46.24
CA GLN A 267 55.39 -4.21 -45.09
C GLN A 267 54.89 -3.31 -43.96
N ILE A 268 55.64 -2.26 -43.61
CA ILE A 268 55.25 -1.28 -42.59
C ILE A 268 53.96 -0.54 -43.03
N GLU A 269 53.87 -0.14 -44.30
CA GLU A 269 52.67 0.51 -44.84
C GLU A 269 51.41 -0.37 -44.73
N GLU A 270 51.50 -1.66 -45.10
CA GLU A 270 50.39 -2.57 -44.96
C GLU A 270 50.01 -2.86 -43.50
N MET A 271 51.00 -2.92 -42.58
CA MET A 271 50.72 -3.05 -41.15
C MET A 271 50.07 -1.81 -40.60
N LYS A 272 50.52 -0.61 -40.94
CA LYS A 272 49.88 0.68 -40.54
C LYS A 272 48.46 0.78 -41.09
N LYS A 273 48.24 0.34 -42.34
CA LYS A 273 46.89 0.31 -42.93
C LYS A 273 45.98 -0.64 -42.18
N ARG A 274 46.41 -1.80 -41.74
CA ARG A 274 45.63 -2.75 -40.88
C ARG A 274 45.34 -2.12 -39.53
N LEU A 275 46.30 -1.46 -38.90
CA LEU A 275 46.11 -0.81 -37.63
C LEU A 275 45.07 0.34 -37.76
N ASN A 276 45.10 1.13 -38.84
CA ASN A 276 44.12 2.15 -39.12
C ASN A 276 42.71 1.56 -39.36
N GLN A 277 42.64 0.39 -40.05
CA GLN A 277 41.37 -0.31 -40.21
C GLN A 277 40.77 -0.76 -38.87
N MET A 278 41.60 -1.16 -37.91
CA MET A 278 41.14 -1.48 -36.54
C MET A 278 40.70 -0.25 -35.80
N LYS A 279 41.33 0.90 -35.99
CA LYS A 279 40.96 2.20 -35.33
C LYS A 279 39.69 2.82 -35.93
N GLU A 280 39.66 2.98 -37.26
CA GLU A 280 38.59 3.75 -37.95
C GLU A 280 37.50 2.85 -38.55
N GLY A 281 37.78 1.58 -38.80
CA GLY A 281 36.93 0.69 -39.58
C GLY A 281 37.21 0.78 -41.09
N ASN A 282 36.68 -0.16 -41.83
CA ASN A 282 36.76 -0.18 -43.30
C ASN A 282 35.39 0.18 -43.90
N GLU A 283 35.27 1.30 -44.56
CA GLU A 283 34.02 1.73 -45.20
C GLU A 283 33.48 0.73 -46.27
N ARG A 284 34.40 -0.05 -46.88
CA ARG A 284 34.02 -1.05 -47.89
C ARG A 284 33.42 -2.34 -47.30
N LEU A 285 33.62 -2.61 -46.02
CA LEU A 285 33.17 -3.83 -45.33
C LEU A 285 31.96 -3.60 -44.43
N LYS A 286 31.22 -2.54 -44.65
CA LYS A 286 29.99 -2.23 -43.84
C LYS A 286 28.96 -3.37 -43.81
N ASN A 287 29.02 -4.32 -44.75
CA ASN A 287 28.07 -5.44 -44.87
C ASN A 287 28.71 -6.83 -44.59
N GLU A 288 30.01 -6.90 -44.28
CA GLU A 288 30.64 -8.16 -43.93
C GLU A 288 30.86 -8.19 -42.39
N MET A 289 30.63 -9.35 -41.80
CA MET A 289 30.84 -9.61 -40.38
C MET A 289 32.33 -9.44 -40.05
N THR A 290 32.71 -8.25 -39.57
CA THR A 290 34.10 -8.00 -39.15
C THR A 290 34.32 -8.62 -37.76
N LEU A 291 35.37 -9.35 -37.61
CA LEU A 291 35.73 -10.06 -36.34
C LEU A 291 35.97 -9.10 -35.19
N PHE A 292 36.29 -7.84 -35.50
CA PHE A 292 36.56 -6.80 -34.53
C PHE A 292 35.73 -5.53 -34.81
N VAL A 293 35.09 -5.00 -33.74
CA VAL A 293 34.42 -3.72 -33.80
C VAL A 293 35.48 -2.61 -33.84
N PRO A 294 35.41 -1.64 -34.80
CA PRO A 294 36.32 -0.52 -34.82
C PRO A 294 36.30 0.28 -33.52
N PHE A 295 37.47 0.67 -33.03
CA PHE A 295 37.59 1.40 -31.75
C PHE A 295 36.75 2.67 -31.70
N LYS A 296 36.61 3.39 -32.82
CA LYS A 296 35.80 4.57 -32.96
C LYS A 296 34.32 4.34 -32.57
N ASN A 297 33.78 3.17 -32.89
CA ASN A 297 32.36 2.83 -32.69
C ASN A 297 32.12 2.11 -31.35
N MET A 298 33.18 1.63 -30.67
CA MET A 298 33.05 0.88 -29.43
C MET A 298 32.29 1.60 -28.30
N PRO A 299 32.50 2.91 -28.05
CA PRO A 299 31.79 3.58 -26.96
C PRO A 299 30.28 3.63 -27.19
N GLU A 300 29.84 3.92 -28.41
CA GLU A 300 28.44 4.02 -28.74
C GLU A 300 27.74 2.64 -28.73
N LEU A 301 28.35 1.67 -29.41
CA LEU A 301 27.84 0.29 -29.44
C LEU A 301 27.87 -0.34 -28.04
N GLY A 302 28.87 0.02 -27.21
CA GLY A 302 28.94 -0.41 -25.83
C GLY A 302 27.80 0.10 -25.00
N LEU A 303 27.43 1.36 -25.13
CA LEU A 303 26.27 1.93 -24.44
C LEU A 303 24.94 1.30 -24.90
N GLN A 304 24.82 1.05 -26.22
CA GLN A 304 23.64 0.36 -26.75
C GLN A 304 23.53 -1.07 -26.23
N TYR A 305 24.66 -1.83 -26.23
CA TYR A 305 24.71 -3.18 -25.69
C TYR A 305 24.33 -3.21 -24.21
N LEU A 306 24.87 -2.32 -23.38
CA LEU A 306 24.58 -2.25 -21.95
C LEU A 306 23.10 -1.90 -21.67
N ARG A 307 22.47 -1.06 -22.51
CA ARG A 307 21.05 -0.75 -22.39
C ARG A 307 20.19 -1.98 -22.69
N LEU A 308 20.47 -2.66 -23.82
CA LEU A 308 19.73 -3.87 -24.20
C LEU A 308 19.95 -5.02 -23.22
N TYR A 309 21.16 -5.16 -22.69
CA TYR A 309 21.48 -6.17 -21.69
C TYR A 309 20.73 -5.94 -20.39
N ARG A 310 20.63 -4.69 -19.95
CA ARG A 310 19.85 -4.31 -18.75
C ARG A 310 18.34 -4.49 -18.93
N GLU A 311 17.80 -4.33 -20.14
CA GLU A 311 16.40 -4.63 -20.44
C GLU A 311 16.11 -6.13 -20.41
N TYR A 312 17.13 -6.94 -20.71
CA TYR A 312 17.05 -8.40 -20.67
C TYR A 312 17.13 -8.95 -19.23
N GLU A 313 18.01 -8.41 -18.35
CA GLU A 313 18.09 -8.77 -16.93
C GLU A 313 16.84 -8.32 -16.13
#